data_51c8be174848ddd393d62543ab341efd
#
_entry.id   51c8be174848ddd393d62543ab341efd
#
_cell.length_a   1.000
_cell.length_b   1.000
_cell.length_c   1.000
_cell.angle_alpha   90.00
_cell.angle_beta   90.00
_cell.angle_gamma   90.00
#
_symmetry.space_group_name_H-M   'P 1'
#
loop_
_entity.id
_entity.type
_entity.pdbx_description
1 polymer ?
#
loop_
_entity_poly.entity_id
_entity_poly.type
_entity_poly.pdbx_seq_one_letter_code
_entity_poly.pdbx_strand_id
1 'polypeptide(L)' 'MKYKVSIQESSLTDDFDIFIEISEPFNVSIKRKCKDQELLKMYKENPQDVDKIFERESKDSINSILKQLNKKQNKLN' A
#
# COMPACT_ATOMS: atom_id res chain seq x y z
N MET A 1 6.21 -5.41 10.99
CA MET A 1 6.11 -5.09 9.57
C MET A 1 6.66 -3.70 9.31
N LYS A 2 7.52 -3.57 8.31
CA LYS A 2 8.02 -2.27 7.88
C LYS A 2 7.45 -1.91 6.52
N TYR A 3 6.90 -0.72 6.41
CA TYR A 3 6.35 -0.23 5.16
C TYR A 3 6.48 1.28 5.06
N LYS A 4 6.39 1.79 3.83
CA LYS A 4 6.47 3.21 3.54
C LYS A 4 5.40 3.56 2.53
N VAL A 5 4.66 4.65 2.77
CA VAL A 5 3.64 5.15 1.84
C VAL A 5 4.14 6.46 1.24
N SER A 6 4.02 6.57 -0.07
CA SER A 6 4.33 7.81 -0.78
C SER A 6 3.24 8.09 -1.80
N ILE A 7 3.07 9.36 -2.14
CA ILE A 7 2.06 9.80 -3.10
C ILE A 7 2.75 10.65 -4.16
N GLN A 8 2.43 10.36 -5.41
CA GLN A 8 2.95 11.11 -6.54
C GLN A 8 1.78 11.69 -7.34
N GLU A 9 1.73 13.01 -7.45
CA GLU A 9 0.69 13.69 -8.20
C GLU A 9 0.96 13.62 -9.70
N SER A 10 -0.13 13.53 -10.48
CA SER A 10 -0.04 13.66 -11.92
C SER A 10 -0.04 15.14 -12.30
N SER A 11 0.79 15.51 -13.29
CA SER A 11 0.81 16.87 -13.81
C SER A 11 -0.29 17.15 -14.82
N LEU A 12 -0.96 16.10 -15.31
CA LEU A 12 -1.94 16.21 -16.39
C LEU A 12 -3.38 16.00 -15.95
N THR A 13 -3.59 15.35 -14.82
CA THR A 13 -4.93 15.01 -14.33
C THR A 13 -5.02 15.27 -12.83
N ASP A 14 -6.23 15.18 -12.29
CA ASP A 14 -6.47 15.27 -10.84
C ASP A 14 -6.14 13.99 -10.08
N ASP A 15 -5.74 12.95 -10.81
CA ASP A 15 -5.38 11.68 -10.22
C ASP A 15 -4.01 11.75 -9.56
N PHE A 16 -3.80 10.89 -8.57
CA PHE A 16 -2.48 10.69 -8.00
C PHE A 16 -2.24 9.21 -7.75
N ASP A 17 -0.99 8.82 -7.72
CA ASP A 17 -0.58 7.45 -7.47
C ASP A 17 -0.17 7.28 -6.03
N ILE A 18 -0.71 6.24 -5.39
CA ILE A 18 -0.31 5.85 -4.05
C ILE A 18 0.63 4.65 -4.18
N PHE A 19 1.81 4.77 -3.58
CA PHE A 19 2.80 3.71 -3.55
C PHE A 19 2.96 3.22 -2.13
N ILE A 20 2.74 1.94 -1.91
CA ILE A 20 2.98 1.29 -0.63
C ILE A 20 4.13 0.32 -0.84
N GLU A 21 5.25 0.56 -0.20
CA GLU A 21 6.41 -0.32 -0.28
C GLU A 21 6.61 -1.00 1.06
N ILE A 22 6.43 -2.31 1.07
CA ILE A 22 6.62 -3.14 2.25
C ILE A 22 7.98 -3.82 2.13
N SER A 23 8.81 -3.71 3.17
CA SER A 23 10.15 -4.32 3.18
C SER A 23 10.25 -5.51 4.13
N GLU A 24 9.38 -5.61 5.11
CA GLU A 24 9.32 -6.73 6.04
C GLU A 24 7.87 -7.14 6.28
N PRO A 25 7.55 -8.43 6.26
CA PRO A 25 8.42 -9.59 6.27
C PRO A 25 9.08 -9.96 4.94
N PHE A 26 8.62 -9.38 3.84
CA PHE A 26 9.24 -9.54 2.52
C PHE A 26 8.89 -8.34 1.64
N ASN A 27 9.59 -8.19 0.54
CA ASN A 27 9.42 -7.02 -0.34
C ASN A 27 8.14 -7.15 -1.16
N VAL A 28 7.23 -6.18 -0.99
CA VAL A 28 5.99 -6.07 -1.77
C VAL A 28 5.80 -4.61 -2.14
N SER A 29 5.46 -4.36 -3.40
CA SER A 29 5.16 -3.01 -3.88
C SER A 29 3.73 -2.97 -4.39
N ILE A 30 2.95 -2.03 -3.89
CA ILE A 30 1.57 -1.82 -4.29
C ILE A 30 1.45 -0.43 -4.89
N LYS A 31 0.85 -0.35 -6.07
CA LYS A 31 0.57 0.92 -6.72
C LYS A 31 -0.91 1.02 -7.02
N ARG A 32 -1.50 2.15 -6.65
CA ARG A 32 -2.93 2.35 -6.85
C ARG A 32 -3.21 3.81 -7.23
N LYS A 33 -4.12 4.01 -8.18
CA LYS A 33 -4.57 5.34 -8.55
C LYS A 33 -5.71 5.79 -7.65
N CYS A 34 -5.73 7.06 -7.30
CA CYS A 34 -6.73 7.64 -6.43
C CYS A 34 -7.09 9.05 -6.88
N LYS A 35 -8.32 9.45 -6.59
CA LYS A 35 -8.81 10.80 -6.91
C LYS A 35 -9.27 11.57 -5.67
N ASP A 36 -9.10 10.98 -4.50
CA ASP A 36 -9.58 11.58 -3.25
C ASP A 36 -8.68 12.75 -2.85
N GLN A 37 -9.16 13.96 -3.13
CA GLN A 37 -8.39 15.17 -2.86
C GLN A 37 -8.22 15.45 -1.37
N GLU A 38 -9.13 14.96 -0.55
CA GLU A 38 -8.99 15.08 0.90
C GLU A 38 -7.82 14.25 1.42
N LEU A 39 -7.66 13.07 0.89
CA LEU A 39 -6.52 12.21 1.23
C LEU A 39 -5.20 12.86 0.79
N LEU A 40 -5.19 13.44 -0.40
CA LEU A 40 -4.00 14.13 -0.90
C LEU A 40 -3.64 15.32 -0.02
N LYS A 41 -4.64 16.09 0.39
CA LYS A 41 -4.44 17.21 1.29
C LYS A 41 -3.89 16.77 2.64
N MET A 42 -4.42 15.69 3.18
CA MET A 42 -3.95 15.12 4.43
C MET A 42 -2.48 14.69 4.33
N TYR A 43 -2.11 14.09 3.22
CA TYR A 43 -0.73 13.69 2.99
C TYR A 43 0.21 14.89 2.96
N LYS A 44 -0.21 15.98 2.34
CA LYS A 44 0.61 17.21 2.27
C LYS A 44 0.75 17.88 3.62
N GLU A 45 -0.29 17.85 4.42
CA GLU A 45 -0.30 18.48 5.75
C GLU A 45 0.40 17.62 6.79
N ASN A 46 0.15 16.30 6.76
CA ASN A 46 0.71 15.40 7.76
C ASN A 46 0.86 13.99 7.17
N PRO A 47 2.01 13.70 6.54
CA PRO A 47 2.24 12.39 5.91
C PRO A 47 2.12 11.21 6.87
N GLN A 48 2.39 11.40 8.15
CA GLN A 48 2.34 10.32 9.13
C GLN A 48 0.93 9.78 9.34
N ASP A 49 -0.08 10.65 9.22
CA ASP A 49 -1.47 10.21 9.36
C ASP A 49 -1.89 9.32 8.20
N VAL A 50 -1.36 9.56 7.03
CA VAL A 50 -1.64 8.73 5.85
C VAL A 50 -1.04 7.34 6.02
N ASP A 51 0.14 7.23 6.60
CA ASP A 51 0.75 5.93 6.88
C ASP A 51 -0.19 5.06 7.72
N LYS A 52 -0.83 5.64 8.72
CA LYS A 52 -1.75 4.90 9.58
C LYS A 52 -2.99 4.40 8.83
N ILE A 53 -3.48 5.19 7.89
CA ILE A 53 -4.63 4.80 7.07
C ILE A 53 -4.33 3.54 6.26
N PHE A 54 -3.11 3.43 5.73
CA PHE A 54 -2.71 2.31 4.89
C PHE A 54 -2.10 1.13 5.66
N GLU A 55 -2.01 1.22 6.97
CA GLU A 55 -1.49 0.12 7.78
C GLU A 55 -2.30 -1.15 7.61
N ARG A 56 -3.62 -1.03 7.71
CA ARG A 56 -4.51 -2.19 7.57
C ARG A 56 -4.42 -2.80 6.18
N GLU A 57 -4.40 -1.96 5.15
CA GLU A 57 -4.29 -2.43 3.77
C GLU A 57 -2.98 -3.19 3.55
N SER A 58 -1.90 -2.68 4.11
CA SER A 58 -0.59 -3.34 4.02
C SER A 58 -0.60 -4.70 4.70
N LYS A 59 -1.19 -4.79 5.89
CA LYS A 59 -1.33 -6.07 6.61
C LYS A 59 -2.20 -7.06 5.86
N ASP A 60 -3.30 -6.60 5.28
CA ASP A 60 -4.20 -7.46 4.51
C ASP A 60 -3.51 -8.00 3.26
N SER A 61 -2.69 -7.19 2.60
CA SER A 61 -1.93 -7.63 1.43
C SER A 61 -0.92 -8.72 1.80
N ILE A 62 -0.20 -8.56 2.88
CA ILE A 62 0.75 -9.56 3.36
C ILE A 62 0.04 -10.85 3.71
N ASN A 63 -1.08 -10.77 4.43
CA ASN A 63 -1.85 -11.96 4.82
C ASN A 63 -2.40 -12.69 3.60
N SER A 64 -2.82 -11.96 2.58
CA SER A 64 -3.31 -12.54 1.34
C SER A 64 -2.22 -13.33 0.62
N ILE A 65 -1.02 -12.78 0.55
CA ILE A 65 0.12 -13.45 -0.06
C ILE A 65 0.50 -14.71 0.71
N LEU A 66 0.53 -14.62 2.04
CA LEU A 66 0.85 -15.77 2.88
C LEU A 66 -0.17 -16.91 2.70
N LYS A 67 -1.46 -16.58 2.58
CA LYS A 67 -2.49 -17.57 2.29
C LYS A 67 -2.28 -18.27 0.95
N GLN A 68 -1.89 -17.52 -0.07
CA GLN A 68 -1.61 -18.09 -1.39
C GLN A 68 -0.41 -19.02 -1.35
N LEU A 69 0.63 -18.66 -0.63
CA LEU A 69 1.80 -19.53 -0.46
C LEU A 69 1.44 -20.82 0.27
N ASN A 70 0.62 -20.74 1.31
CA ASN A 70 0.16 -21.92 2.05
C ASN A 70 -0.70 -22.83 1.18
N LYS A 71 -1.56 -22.28 0.35
CA LYS A 71 -2.36 -23.06 -0.60
C LYS A 71 -1.48 -23.81 -1.59
N LYS A 72 -0.42 -23.18 -2.08
CA LYS A 72 0.51 -23.84 -3.01
C LYS A 72 1.23 -25.00 -2.35
N GLN A 73 1.64 -24.83 -1.10
CA GLN A 73 2.29 -25.91 -0.34
C GLN A 73 1.34 -27.08 -0.14
N ASN A 74 0.07 -26.81 0.18
CA ASN A 74 -0.94 -27.85 0.38
C ASN A 74 -1.27 -28.60 -0.92
N LYS A 75 -1.19 -27.94 -2.06
CA LYS A 75 -1.43 -28.58 -3.36
C LYS A 75 -0.29 -29.52 -3.75
N LEU A 76 0.90 -29.27 -3.28
CA LEU A 76 2.08 -30.08 -3.59
C LEU A 76 2.15 -31.35 -2.75
N ASN A 77 1.40 -31.37 -1.67
CA ASN A 77 1.31 -32.52 -0.78
C ASN A 77 0.10 -33.39 -1.11
#